data_48ccd998a399c6c5870c3a79cd50933e
#
_entry.id   48ccd998a399c6c5870c3a79cd50933e
#
_cell.length_a   1.000
_cell.length_b   1.000
_cell.length_c   1.000
_cell.angle_alpha   90.00
_cell.angle_beta   90.00
_cell.angle_gamma   90.00
#
_symmetry.space_group_name_H-M   'P 1'
#
loop_
_entity.id
_entity.type
_entity.pdbx_description
1 polymer ?
#
loop_
_entity_poly.entity_id
_entity_poly.type
_entity_poly.pdbx_seq_one_letter_code
_entity_poly.pdbx_strand_id
1 'polypeptide(L)'
;LRPGLRGKEKLYIYLLIPLCFIFFISGAFFSYFFVIPSALNFLITFGDDIAQPMINIGPLTALMFSLMFWMGIIFQIPLIMFLLGRLGIITHKSLKRFRRWVILLAFVLGAIITPTVDPITQITVALPMILLYEFGLILIRITEPEKKTFRFYIGIIFLIIIVVALMLSAIIVRFDTFQNLIKF
;
A
#
# COMPACT_ATOMS: atom_id res chain seq x y z
N LEU A 1 -12.95 -34.69 -9.53
CA LEU A 1 -12.63 -33.33 -9.11
C LEU A 1 -11.14 -33.24 -8.80
N ARG A 2 -10.30 -32.94 -9.80
CA ARG A 2 -8.88 -32.64 -9.62
C ARG A 2 -8.61 -31.24 -10.11
N PRO A 3 -8.33 -30.26 -9.27
CA PRO A 3 -7.49 -29.14 -9.63
C PRO A 3 -6.03 -29.58 -9.41
N GLY A 4 -5.49 -30.33 -10.35
CA GLY A 4 -4.05 -30.58 -10.40
C GLY A 4 -3.36 -29.31 -10.85
N LEU A 5 -2.90 -28.48 -9.91
CA LEU A 5 -1.94 -27.40 -10.19
C LEU A 5 -0.75 -28.01 -10.90
N ARG A 6 -0.51 -27.63 -12.16
CA ARG A 6 0.67 -28.05 -12.92
C ARG A 6 1.91 -27.58 -12.16
N GLY A 7 3.00 -28.35 -12.20
CA GLY A 7 4.18 -28.12 -11.36
C GLY A 7 4.77 -26.69 -11.41
N LYS A 8 4.54 -25.94 -12.48
CA LYS A 8 4.90 -24.50 -12.60
C LYS A 8 4.01 -23.59 -11.76
N GLU A 9 2.75 -23.94 -11.52
CA GLU A 9 1.82 -23.14 -10.73
C GLU A 9 2.13 -23.26 -9.22
N LYS A 10 2.63 -24.40 -8.78
CA LYS A 10 3.11 -24.59 -7.39
C LYS A 10 4.27 -23.65 -7.07
N LEU A 11 5.21 -23.48 -8.00
CA LEU A 11 6.35 -22.59 -7.81
C LEU A 11 5.91 -21.12 -7.63
N TYR A 12 4.87 -20.70 -8.36
CA TYR A 12 4.32 -19.33 -8.22
C TYR A 12 3.70 -19.11 -6.84
N ILE A 13 3.00 -20.11 -6.29
CA ILE A 13 2.39 -20.01 -4.95
C ILE A 13 3.48 -19.92 -3.87
N TYR A 14 4.53 -20.76 -3.95
CA TYR A 14 5.62 -20.72 -2.98
C TYR A 14 6.39 -19.39 -3.00
N LEU A 15 6.48 -18.74 -4.15
CA LEU A 15 7.14 -17.44 -4.29
C LEU A 15 6.22 -16.28 -3.86
N LEU A 16 4.91 -16.44 -3.99
CA LEU A 16 3.91 -15.45 -3.59
C LEU A 16 3.81 -15.27 -2.08
N ILE A 17 3.94 -16.36 -1.30
CA ILE A 17 3.83 -16.32 0.16
C ILE A 17 4.84 -15.35 0.80
N PRO A 18 6.16 -15.49 0.57
CA PRO A 18 7.13 -14.55 1.13
C PRO A 18 6.94 -13.12 0.58
N LEU A 19 6.51 -13.00 -0.68
CA LEU A 19 6.24 -11.72 -1.30
C LEU A 19 5.06 -11.00 -0.62
N CYS A 20 3.97 -11.72 -0.30
CA CYS A 20 2.86 -11.19 0.50
C CYS A 20 3.35 -10.64 1.84
N PHE A 21 4.22 -11.37 2.52
CA PHE A 21 4.75 -10.95 3.82
C PHE A 21 5.58 -9.66 3.71
N ILE A 22 6.46 -9.59 2.72
CA ILE A 22 7.29 -8.41 2.45
C ILE A 22 6.41 -7.19 2.15
N PHE A 23 5.37 -7.35 1.31
CA PHE A 23 4.44 -6.28 0.97
C PHE A 23 3.62 -5.82 2.16
N PHE A 24 3.17 -6.76 3.00
CA PHE A 24 2.43 -6.43 4.22
C PHE A 24 3.28 -5.60 5.18
N ILE A 25 4.50 -6.06 5.45
CA ILE A 25 5.44 -5.33 6.31
C ILE A 25 5.74 -3.95 5.72
N SER A 26 5.97 -3.86 4.41
CA SER A 26 6.20 -2.59 3.72
C SER A 26 5.05 -1.61 3.89
N GLY A 27 3.79 -2.08 3.78
CA GLY A 27 2.60 -1.27 4.04
C GLY A 27 2.50 -0.79 5.48
N ALA A 28 2.79 -1.66 6.44
CA ALA A 28 2.83 -1.31 7.85
C ALA A 28 3.92 -0.25 8.14
N PHE A 29 5.12 -0.40 7.59
CA PHE A 29 6.18 0.60 7.68
C PHE A 29 5.79 1.93 7.04
N PHE A 30 5.18 1.90 5.85
CA PHE A 30 4.68 3.10 5.19
C PHE A 30 3.66 3.83 6.07
N SER A 31 2.73 3.10 6.69
CA SER A 31 1.77 3.67 7.63
C SER A 31 2.46 4.34 8.80
N TYR A 32 3.45 3.68 9.40
CA TYR A 32 4.20 4.19 10.55
C TYR A 32 4.93 5.50 10.24
N PHE A 33 5.56 5.60 9.07
CA PHE A 33 6.38 6.77 8.72
C PHE A 33 5.59 7.93 8.12
N PHE A 34 4.49 7.68 7.41
CA PHE A 34 3.75 8.70 6.68
C PHE A 34 2.34 8.93 7.21
N VAL A 35 1.54 7.86 7.36
CA VAL A 35 0.13 8.01 7.68
C VAL A 35 -0.07 8.42 9.14
N ILE A 36 0.58 7.73 10.06
CA ILE A 36 0.46 8.01 11.50
C ILE A 36 0.92 9.43 11.85
N PRO A 37 2.10 9.92 11.42
CA PRO A 37 2.50 11.30 11.70
C PRO A 37 1.54 12.35 11.10
N SER A 38 1.00 12.10 9.91
CA SER A 38 0.00 12.98 9.29
C SER A 38 -1.27 13.06 10.12
N ALA A 39 -1.79 11.89 10.55
CA ALA A 39 -2.99 11.82 11.40
C ALA A 39 -2.78 12.47 12.77
N LEU A 40 -1.61 12.25 13.39
CA LEU A 40 -1.28 12.84 14.69
C LEU A 40 -1.14 14.36 14.61
N ASN A 41 -0.44 14.87 13.59
CA ASN A 41 -0.30 16.31 13.39
C ASN A 41 -1.66 17.00 13.24
N PHE A 42 -2.55 16.40 12.45
CA PHE A 42 -3.91 16.91 12.32
C PHE A 42 -4.64 16.91 13.67
N LEU A 43 -4.62 15.79 14.39
CA LEU A 43 -5.33 15.63 15.66
C LEU A 43 -4.87 16.64 16.72
N ILE A 44 -3.56 16.93 16.76
CA ILE A 44 -2.99 17.90 17.70
C ILE A 44 -3.34 19.33 17.25
N THR A 45 -3.11 19.67 15.99
CA THR A 45 -3.30 21.04 15.47
C THR A 45 -4.78 21.46 15.47
N PHE A 46 -5.69 20.53 15.17
CA PHE A 46 -7.12 20.82 15.10
C PHE A 46 -7.77 21.01 16.49
N GLY A 47 -7.13 20.49 17.54
CA GLY A 47 -7.60 20.58 18.91
C GLY A 47 -7.10 21.79 19.71
N ASP A 48 -6.02 22.45 19.26
CA ASP A 48 -5.33 23.50 20.03
C ASP A 48 -6.21 24.74 20.30
N ASP A 49 -7.16 25.05 19.40
CA ASP A 49 -8.04 26.21 19.56
C ASP A 49 -9.27 25.96 20.45
N ILE A 50 -9.59 24.70 20.77
CA ILE A 50 -10.87 24.35 21.40
C ILE A 50 -10.71 23.70 22.78
N ALA A 51 -9.69 22.90 22.98
CA ALA A 51 -9.40 22.21 24.26
C ALA A 51 -7.99 21.65 24.28
N GLN A 52 -7.35 21.60 25.46
CA GLN A 52 -6.11 20.88 25.62
C GLN A 52 -6.32 19.39 25.26
N PRO A 53 -5.62 18.84 24.26
CA PRO A 53 -5.83 17.47 23.82
C PRO A 53 -5.41 16.51 24.94
N MET A 54 -6.38 15.94 25.66
CA MET A 54 -6.12 14.80 26.55
C MET A 54 -5.87 13.56 25.69
N ILE A 55 -4.62 13.35 25.32
CA ILE A 55 -4.22 12.18 24.52
C ILE A 55 -4.25 10.94 25.42
N ASN A 56 -5.28 10.13 25.25
CA ASN A 56 -5.37 8.85 25.93
C ASN A 56 -4.55 7.80 25.15
N ILE A 57 -3.54 7.22 25.80
CA ILE A 57 -2.56 6.31 25.17
C ILE A 57 -3.25 5.05 24.59
N GLY A 58 -4.27 4.53 25.26
CA GLY A 58 -4.97 3.32 24.80
C GLY A 58 -5.63 3.47 23.42
N PRO A 59 -6.56 4.40 23.23
CA PRO A 59 -7.17 4.67 21.92
C PRO A 59 -6.15 5.06 20.84
N LEU A 60 -5.11 5.82 21.20
CA LEU A 60 -4.06 6.20 20.28
C LEU A 60 -3.30 4.98 19.74
N THR A 61 -2.92 4.06 20.61
CA THR A 61 -2.21 2.83 20.22
C THR A 61 -3.08 1.95 19.35
N ALA A 62 -4.36 1.80 19.67
CA ALA A 62 -5.32 1.06 18.87
C ALA A 62 -5.47 1.65 17.45
N LEU A 63 -5.51 2.98 17.34
CA LEU A 63 -5.51 3.69 16.07
C LEU A 63 -4.26 3.37 15.24
N MET A 64 -3.07 3.48 15.84
CA MET A 64 -1.80 3.23 15.16
C MET A 64 -1.76 1.80 14.60
N PHE A 65 -2.13 0.80 15.40
CA PHE A 65 -2.19 -0.60 14.94
C PHE A 65 -3.23 -0.80 13.83
N SER A 66 -4.39 -0.18 13.93
CA SER A 66 -5.43 -0.24 12.90
C SER A 66 -4.92 0.32 11.56
N LEU A 67 -4.31 1.51 11.57
CA LEU A 67 -3.74 2.12 10.37
C LEU A 67 -2.63 1.26 9.75
N MET A 68 -1.73 0.70 10.57
CA MET A 68 -0.67 -0.19 10.08
C MET A 68 -1.23 -1.46 9.46
N PHE A 69 -2.26 -2.06 10.06
CA PHE A 69 -2.91 -3.27 9.58
C PHE A 69 -3.62 -3.03 8.24
N TRP A 70 -4.43 -1.98 8.15
CA TRP A 70 -5.14 -1.65 6.91
C TRP A 70 -4.20 -1.30 5.77
N MET A 71 -3.14 -0.53 6.04
CA MET A 71 -2.12 -0.24 5.03
C MET A 71 -1.36 -1.48 4.59
N GLY A 72 -1.08 -2.41 5.51
CA GLY A 72 -0.50 -3.72 5.16
C GLY A 72 -1.38 -4.49 4.17
N ILE A 73 -2.71 -4.48 4.35
CA ILE A 73 -3.68 -5.11 3.44
C ILE A 73 -3.73 -4.37 2.10
N ILE A 74 -3.75 -3.05 2.10
CA ILE A 74 -3.78 -2.22 0.88
C ILE A 74 -2.57 -2.50 0.00
N PHE A 75 -1.41 -2.70 0.58
CA PHE A 75 -0.19 -3.04 -0.14
C PHE A 75 -0.24 -4.42 -0.82
N GLN A 76 -1.23 -5.27 -0.50
CA GLN A 76 -1.47 -6.52 -1.22
C GLN A 76 -2.15 -6.31 -2.59
N ILE A 77 -2.75 -5.15 -2.86
CA ILE A 77 -3.52 -4.88 -4.08
C ILE A 77 -2.72 -5.20 -5.36
N PRO A 78 -1.46 -4.72 -5.55
CA PRO A 78 -0.70 -5.03 -6.74
C PRO A 78 -0.43 -6.52 -6.93
N LEU A 79 -0.22 -7.23 -5.81
CA LEU A 79 0.06 -8.66 -5.83
C LEU A 79 -1.17 -9.48 -6.20
N ILE A 80 -2.33 -9.12 -5.66
CA ILE A 80 -3.63 -9.72 -6.02
C ILE A 80 -3.93 -9.46 -7.50
N MET A 81 -3.77 -8.23 -7.96
CA MET A 81 -3.96 -7.86 -9.37
C MET A 81 -3.04 -8.67 -10.28
N PHE A 82 -1.78 -8.79 -9.93
CA PHE A 82 -0.80 -9.58 -10.66
C PHE A 82 -1.20 -11.05 -10.74
N LEU A 83 -1.60 -11.66 -9.62
CA LEU A 83 -2.05 -13.05 -9.56
C LEU A 83 -3.28 -13.28 -10.44
N LEU A 84 -4.32 -12.44 -10.31
CA LEU A 84 -5.54 -12.53 -11.10
C LEU A 84 -5.29 -12.32 -12.60
N GLY A 85 -4.39 -11.41 -12.95
CA GLY A 85 -3.94 -11.20 -14.33
C GLY A 85 -3.21 -12.41 -14.88
N ARG A 86 -2.37 -13.07 -14.06
CA ARG A 86 -1.64 -14.28 -14.46
C ARG A 86 -2.55 -15.49 -14.67
N LEU A 87 -3.61 -15.59 -13.87
CA LEU A 87 -4.65 -16.62 -14.01
C LEU A 87 -5.59 -16.34 -15.21
N GLY A 88 -5.44 -15.21 -15.89
CA GLY A 88 -6.30 -14.83 -17.02
C GLY A 88 -7.73 -14.40 -16.62
N ILE A 89 -7.98 -14.24 -15.29
CA ILE A 89 -9.29 -13.84 -14.77
C ILE A 89 -9.54 -12.36 -15.08
N ILE A 90 -8.49 -11.53 -15.04
CA ILE A 90 -8.57 -10.10 -15.26
C ILE A 90 -7.58 -9.71 -16.37
N THR A 91 -8.03 -8.83 -17.28
CA THR A 91 -7.20 -8.29 -18.35
C THR A 91 -6.82 -6.83 -18.05
N HIS A 92 -5.69 -6.38 -18.57
CA HIS A 92 -5.27 -4.97 -18.50
C HIS A 92 -6.36 -4.01 -18.99
N LYS A 93 -7.05 -4.36 -20.07
CA LYS A 93 -8.14 -3.55 -20.66
C LYS A 93 -9.33 -3.41 -19.72
N SER A 94 -9.71 -4.48 -19.02
CA SER A 94 -10.80 -4.47 -18.05
C SER A 94 -10.46 -3.55 -16.86
N LEU A 95 -9.29 -3.74 -16.24
CA LEU A 95 -8.86 -2.93 -15.11
C LEU A 95 -8.71 -1.45 -15.46
N LYS A 96 -8.15 -1.13 -16.63
CA LYS A 96 -8.02 0.27 -17.08
C LYS A 96 -9.38 1.00 -17.11
N ARG A 97 -10.48 0.29 -17.40
CA ARG A 97 -11.85 0.84 -17.37
C ARG A 97 -12.30 1.16 -15.95
N PHE A 98 -11.87 0.36 -14.97
CA PHE A 98 -12.23 0.54 -13.55
C PHE A 98 -11.40 1.63 -12.84
N ARG A 99 -10.39 2.22 -13.47
CA ARG A 99 -9.47 3.21 -12.88
C ARG A 99 -10.19 4.34 -12.14
N ARG A 100 -11.22 4.94 -12.74
CA ARG A 100 -12.00 6.02 -12.12
C ARG A 100 -12.73 5.56 -10.84
N TRP A 101 -13.21 4.32 -10.83
CA TRP A 101 -13.87 3.74 -9.66
C TRP A 101 -12.89 3.44 -8.53
N VAL A 102 -11.68 3.03 -8.86
CA VAL A 102 -10.63 2.77 -7.88
C VAL A 102 -10.16 4.05 -7.23
N ILE A 103 -10.05 5.15 -7.98
CA ILE A 103 -9.74 6.46 -7.41
C ILE A 103 -10.83 6.87 -6.39
N LEU A 104 -12.10 6.75 -6.76
CA LEU A 104 -13.21 7.04 -5.86
C LEU A 104 -13.17 6.14 -4.62
N LEU A 105 -13.00 4.83 -4.81
CA LEU A 105 -12.89 3.86 -3.72
C LEU A 105 -11.70 4.14 -2.80
N ALA A 106 -10.57 4.59 -3.33
CA ALA A 106 -9.40 4.93 -2.53
C ALA A 106 -9.69 6.07 -1.55
N PHE A 107 -10.41 7.10 -1.99
CA PHE A 107 -10.84 8.19 -1.10
C PHE A 107 -11.90 7.72 -0.09
N VAL A 108 -12.87 6.92 -0.51
CA VAL A 108 -13.89 6.37 0.39
C VAL A 108 -13.26 5.48 1.45
N LEU A 109 -12.36 4.56 1.06
CA LEU A 109 -11.64 3.71 1.99
C LEU A 109 -10.70 4.52 2.90
N GLY A 110 -10.03 5.54 2.36
CA GLY A 110 -9.26 6.47 3.15
C GLY A 110 -10.11 7.09 4.28
N ALA A 111 -11.30 7.58 3.96
CA ALA A 111 -12.21 8.17 4.94
C ALA A 111 -12.73 7.16 5.99
N ILE A 112 -12.86 5.88 5.63
CA ILE A 112 -13.31 4.83 6.56
C ILE A 112 -12.18 4.38 7.49
N ILE A 113 -10.96 4.28 6.94
CA ILE A 113 -9.79 3.77 7.67
C ILE A 113 -9.22 4.83 8.62
N THR A 114 -9.25 6.11 8.21
CA THR A 114 -8.80 7.21 9.07
C THR A 114 -9.93 7.65 9.99
N PRO A 115 -9.69 7.77 11.30
CA PRO A 115 -10.71 8.27 12.23
C PRO A 115 -10.90 9.79 12.13
N THR A 116 -10.02 10.46 11.43
CA THR A 116 -10.03 11.91 11.22
C THR A 116 -10.62 12.20 9.85
N VAL A 117 -11.64 13.11 9.82
CA VAL A 117 -12.31 13.54 8.57
C VAL A 117 -11.52 14.69 7.93
N ASP A 118 -10.18 14.61 7.95
CA ASP A 118 -9.33 15.63 7.37
C ASP A 118 -8.86 15.27 5.96
N PRO A 119 -8.86 16.22 5.02
CA PRO A 119 -8.45 15.96 3.65
C PRO A 119 -6.97 15.56 3.52
N ILE A 120 -6.11 16.03 4.42
CA ILE A 120 -4.65 15.77 4.35
C ILE A 120 -4.36 14.31 4.65
N THR A 121 -4.87 13.79 5.78
CA THR A 121 -4.69 12.37 6.14
C THR A 121 -5.40 11.46 5.14
N GLN A 122 -6.59 11.84 4.66
CA GLN A 122 -7.31 11.11 3.63
C GLN A 122 -6.51 10.99 2.32
N ILE A 123 -5.92 12.09 1.85
CA ILE A 123 -5.03 12.08 0.66
C ILE A 123 -3.80 11.21 0.92
N THR A 124 -3.21 11.30 2.11
CA THR A 124 -2.01 10.53 2.49
C THR A 124 -2.27 9.02 2.43
N VAL A 125 -3.50 8.57 2.70
CA VAL A 125 -3.90 7.16 2.55
C VAL A 125 -4.32 6.83 1.11
N ALA A 126 -5.11 7.69 0.47
CA ALA A 126 -5.64 7.43 -0.87
C ALA A 126 -4.57 7.45 -1.96
N LEU A 127 -3.57 8.34 -1.85
CA LEU A 127 -2.50 8.48 -2.86
C LEU A 127 -1.71 7.17 -3.06
N PRO A 128 -1.18 6.51 -2.01
CA PRO A 128 -0.50 5.22 -2.16
C PRO A 128 -1.40 4.14 -2.76
N MET A 129 -2.69 4.11 -2.39
CA MET A 129 -3.64 3.15 -2.96
C MET A 129 -3.76 3.32 -4.48
N ILE A 130 -3.88 4.56 -4.95
CA ILE A 130 -3.97 4.87 -6.39
C ILE A 130 -2.66 4.49 -7.07
N LEU A 131 -1.51 4.84 -6.50
CA LEU A 131 -0.20 4.51 -7.05
C LEU A 131 0.02 2.99 -7.14
N LEU A 132 -0.33 2.25 -6.08
CA LEU A 132 -0.23 0.80 -6.05
C LEU A 132 -1.14 0.14 -7.09
N TYR A 133 -2.34 0.69 -7.33
CA TYR A 133 -3.23 0.21 -8.37
C TYR A 133 -2.66 0.45 -9.79
N GLU A 134 -2.17 1.66 -10.07
CA GLU A 134 -1.50 1.97 -11.34
C GLU A 134 -0.32 1.03 -11.57
N PHE A 135 0.39 0.74 -10.52
CA PHE A 135 1.49 -0.19 -10.51
C PHE A 135 1.04 -1.61 -10.87
N GLY A 136 -0.04 -2.09 -10.24
CA GLY A 136 -0.66 -3.36 -10.59
C GLY A 136 -1.08 -3.43 -12.07
N LEU A 137 -1.58 -2.32 -12.64
CA LEU A 137 -1.90 -2.23 -14.07
C LEU A 137 -0.66 -2.42 -14.96
N ILE A 138 0.46 -1.79 -14.59
CA ILE A 138 1.73 -1.93 -15.33
C ILE A 138 2.22 -3.38 -15.26
N LEU A 139 2.16 -4.00 -14.07
CA LEU A 139 2.56 -5.39 -13.88
C LEU A 139 1.76 -6.35 -14.77
N ILE A 140 0.44 -6.20 -14.82
CA ILE A 140 -0.43 -7.03 -15.67
C ILE A 140 -0.06 -6.84 -17.13
N ARG A 141 0.16 -5.59 -17.59
CA ARG A 141 0.54 -5.29 -18.96
C ARG A 141 1.85 -5.97 -19.37
N ILE A 142 2.83 -6.02 -18.47
CA ILE A 142 4.13 -6.65 -18.72
C ILE A 142 4.00 -8.17 -18.73
N THR A 143 3.06 -8.73 -17.96
CA THR A 143 2.95 -10.16 -17.65
C THR A 143 1.86 -10.88 -18.45
N GLU A 144 1.18 -10.21 -19.40
CA GLU A 144 0.17 -10.83 -20.27
C GLU A 144 0.66 -12.18 -20.83
N PRO A 145 -0.19 -13.24 -20.84
CA PRO A 145 0.22 -14.64 -20.94
C PRO A 145 0.91 -15.04 -22.24
N GLU A 146 0.91 -14.20 -23.26
CA GLU A 146 1.57 -14.50 -24.54
C GLU A 146 3.10 -14.40 -24.54
N LYS A 147 3.73 -13.90 -23.47
CA LYS A 147 5.18 -13.63 -23.47
C LYS A 147 5.90 -14.20 -22.25
N LYS A 148 6.55 -15.37 -22.48
CA LYS A 148 7.66 -16.05 -21.77
C LYS A 148 7.93 -15.75 -20.27
N THR A 149 8.19 -16.83 -19.53
CA THR A 149 8.60 -16.94 -18.12
C THR A 149 9.63 -15.90 -17.63
N PHE A 150 10.50 -15.42 -18.50
CA PHE A 150 11.51 -14.39 -18.19
C PHE A 150 10.91 -13.05 -17.75
N ARG A 151 9.79 -12.63 -18.34
CA ARG A 151 9.09 -11.37 -17.96
C ARG A 151 8.42 -11.44 -16.59
N PHE A 152 8.14 -12.64 -16.10
CA PHE A 152 7.61 -12.85 -14.76
C PHE A 152 8.62 -12.41 -13.68
N TYR A 153 9.88 -12.84 -13.80
CA TYR A 153 10.92 -12.44 -12.86
C TYR A 153 11.22 -10.94 -12.93
N ILE A 154 11.18 -10.34 -14.12
CA ILE A 154 11.35 -8.90 -14.28
C ILE A 154 10.21 -8.14 -13.55
N GLY A 155 8.95 -8.58 -13.66
CA GLY A 155 7.83 -7.98 -12.97
C GLY A 155 7.98 -8.02 -11.43
N ILE A 156 8.42 -9.16 -10.89
CA ILE A 156 8.66 -9.31 -9.45
C ILE A 156 9.84 -8.45 -8.99
N ILE A 157 10.95 -8.46 -9.71
CA ILE A 157 12.13 -7.64 -9.37
C ILE A 157 11.77 -6.16 -9.37
N PHE A 158 11.04 -5.71 -10.39
CA PHE A 158 10.58 -4.33 -10.49
C PHE A 158 9.62 -3.95 -9.36
N LEU A 159 8.74 -4.87 -8.96
CA LEU A 159 7.85 -4.70 -7.82
C LEU A 159 8.64 -4.54 -6.51
N ILE A 160 9.64 -5.41 -6.28
CA ILE A 160 10.51 -5.33 -5.10
C ILE A 160 11.29 -4.02 -5.09
N ILE A 161 11.86 -3.60 -6.22
CA ILE A 161 12.62 -2.35 -6.32
C ILE A 161 11.76 -1.15 -5.92
N ILE A 162 10.49 -1.09 -6.31
CA ILE A 162 9.63 0.03 -5.96
C ILE A 162 9.24 0.01 -4.50
N VAL A 163 8.92 -1.15 -3.94
CA VAL A 163 8.65 -1.26 -2.51
C VAL A 163 9.87 -0.80 -1.70
N VAL A 164 11.06 -1.24 -2.10
CA VAL A 164 12.32 -0.81 -1.46
C VAL A 164 12.54 0.71 -1.65
N ALA A 165 12.27 1.25 -2.84
CA ALA A 165 12.40 2.67 -3.10
C ALA A 165 11.43 3.52 -2.28
N LEU A 166 10.18 3.06 -2.12
CA LEU A 166 9.20 3.71 -1.23
C LEU A 166 9.64 3.66 0.23
N MET A 167 10.18 2.53 0.69
CA MET A 167 10.71 2.41 2.05
C MET A 167 11.94 3.32 2.27
N LEU A 168 12.87 3.35 1.32
CA LEU A 168 14.06 4.19 1.42
C LEU A 168 13.68 5.68 1.41
N SER A 169 12.75 6.09 0.54
CA SER A 169 12.27 7.48 0.52
C SER A 169 11.64 7.88 1.86
N ALA A 170 10.89 6.97 2.49
CA ALA A 170 10.31 7.17 3.81
C ALA A 170 11.37 7.41 4.88
N ILE A 171 12.42 6.59 4.87
CA ILE A 171 13.53 6.68 5.83
C ILE A 171 14.31 8.00 5.62
N ILE A 172 14.60 8.37 4.38
CA ILE A 172 15.36 9.59 4.04
C ILE A 172 14.59 10.83 4.50
N VAL A 173 13.30 10.95 4.16
CA VAL A 173 12.46 12.09 4.56
C VAL A 173 12.41 12.23 6.09
N ARG A 174 12.33 11.10 6.81
CA ARG A 174 12.33 11.11 8.27
C ARG A 174 13.68 11.51 8.86
N PHE A 175 14.77 11.06 8.23
CA PHE A 175 16.12 11.42 8.66
C PHE A 175 16.41 12.93 8.49
N ASP A 176 15.99 13.52 7.38
CA ASP A 176 16.10 14.96 7.13
C ASP A 176 15.27 15.78 8.12
N THR A 177 14.05 15.31 8.44
CA THR A 177 13.19 15.95 9.45
C THR A 177 13.86 15.91 10.85
N PHE A 178 14.46 14.78 11.21
CA PHE A 178 15.16 14.62 12.48
C PHE A 178 16.42 15.48 12.58
N GLN A 179 17.19 15.58 11.52
CA GLN A 179 18.37 16.48 11.44
C GLN A 179 17.99 17.95 11.60
N ASN A 180 16.85 18.35 11.03
CA ASN A 180 16.36 19.74 11.14
C ASN A 180 15.85 20.05 12.56
N LEU A 181 15.36 19.05 13.32
CA LEU A 181 14.97 19.22 14.73
C LEU A 181 16.15 19.33 15.68
N ILE A 182 17.31 18.74 15.36
CA ILE A 182 18.53 18.80 16.21
C ILE A 182 19.30 20.11 15.99
N LYS A 183 19.05 20.82 14.90
CA LYS A 183 19.71 22.12 14.59
C LYS A 183 19.10 23.32 15.29
N PHE A 184 18.04 23.14 16.09
CA PHE A 184 17.47 24.11 17.01
C PHE A 184 17.80 23.72 18.44
#